data_e2ae34c0420dfee39ea526eb81e43a6e
#
_entry.id   e2ae34c0420dfee39ea526eb81e43a6e
#
_cell.length_a   1.000
_cell.length_b   1.000
_cell.length_c   1.000
_cell.angle_alpha   90.00
_cell.angle_beta   90.00
_cell.angle_gamma   90.00
#
_symmetry.space_group_name_H-M   'P 1'
#
loop_
_entity.id
_entity.type
_entity.pdbx_description
1 polymer ?
#
loop_
_entity_poly.entity_id
_entity_poly.type
_entity_poly.pdbx_seq_one_letter_code
_entity_poly.pdbx_strand_id
1 'polypeptide(L)'
;MKSLLFLLVGILSLTACDHNNNPFVYQKDAHGRGKAAILVEQSFQPLFETSIETFMSQYPRARVSAQYRTENDIIEAFYNNKSKTIVITRDFNDKEKEYLKSKNVSYRSDKIASDAVVIIMHPTMTDTLLSVDQIRHLLRGDKTKLPSNTLPKQIVFDQNGSANFNFMVNMLQIAELGKNVSALHSNQEVINYVKTHPGTMGIIGLNWISDQEDPTSMAFMDGLSIASVYHTDPETACKPYAGFIYTKEYPLIRDIWVINKGRRSGLHTGFVLFMKKDDKGQLLIQKSGLVPALTPVRLVLQ
;
A
#
# COMPACT_ATOMS: atom_id res chain seq x y z
N MET A 1 52.25 -49.30 62.89
CA MET A 1 51.09 -48.64 63.38
C MET A 1 50.50 -47.89 62.20
N LYS A 2 49.24 -48.04 61.98
CA LYS A 2 48.55 -47.96 60.63
C LYS A 2 48.18 -46.53 60.23
N SER A 3 48.69 -46.11 59.07
CA SER A 3 48.33 -44.91 58.42
C SER A 3 46.98 -45.07 57.74
N LEU A 4 46.05 -44.20 58.06
CA LEU A 4 44.72 -44.10 57.37
C LEU A 4 44.79 -43.06 56.30
N LEU A 5 44.78 -43.51 55.02
CA LEU A 5 44.80 -42.64 53.86
C LEU A 5 43.33 -42.25 53.53
N PHE A 6 42.96 -41.00 53.79
CA PHE A 6 41.67 -40.46 53.37
C PHE A 6 41.71 -40.03 51.87
N LEU A 7 41.01 -40.77 51.06
CA LEU A 7 40.79 -40.46 49.63
C LEU A 7 39.63 -39.48 49.55
N LEU A 8 39.95 -38.22 49.30
CA LEU A 8 38.94 -37.14 49.08
C LEU A 8 38.55 -37.20 47.62
N VAL A 9 37.44 -37.87 47.33
CA VAL A 9 36.80 -37.77 45.95
C VAL A 9 36.05 -36.49 45.84
N GLY A 10 36.63 -35.50 45.14
CA GLY A 10 35.98 -34.29 44.78
C GLY A 10 34.96 -34.52 43.66
N ILE A 11 33.69 -34.50 44.00
CA ILE A 11 32.60 -34.48 43.01
C ILE A 11 32.56 -33.07 42.40
N LEU A 12 33.15 -32.89 41.22
CA LEU A 12 32.90 -31.73 40.39
C LEU A 12 31.48 -31.87 39.81
N SER A 13 30.51 -31.25 40.46
CA SER A 13 29.20 -30.98 39.87
C SER A 13 29.36 -29.98 38.75
N LEU A 14 29.40 -30.49 37.52
CA LEU A 14 29.19 -29.67 36.30
C LEU A 14 27.75 -29.17 36.32
N THR A 15 27.52 -28.01 36.90
CA THR A 15 26.31 -27.23 36.67
C THR A 15 26.38 -26.74 35.23
N ALA A 16 25.88 -27.54 34.28
CA ALA A 16 25.52 -27.06 32.98
C ALA A 16 24.41 -26.00 33.18
N CYS A 17 24.77 -24.74 33.14
CA CYS A 17 23.79 -23.67 33.03
C CYS A 17 23.03 -23.89 31.74
N ASP A 18 21.83 -24.46 31.84
CA ASP A 18 20.89 -24.53 30.76
C ASP A 18 20.42 -23.09 30.48
N HIS A 19 21.11 -22.42 29.56
CA HIS A 19 20.89 -21.04 29.19
C HIS A 19 19.61 -20.86 28.38
N ASN A 20 18.84 -21.95 28.16
CA ASN A 20 17.65 -21.93 27.29
C ASN A 20 16.31 -21.76 28.01
N ASN A 21 16.25 -21.76 29.34
CA ASN A 21 15.00 -21.69 30.10
C ASN A 21 14.76 -20.34 30.81
N ASN A 22 15.39 -19.25 30.35
CA ASN A 22 15.06 -17.93 30.88
C ASN A 22 13.85 -17.37 30.09
N PRO A 23 12.64 -17.30 30.68
CA PRO A 23 11.45 -16.68 30.00
C PRO A 23 11.65 -15.21 29.70
N PHE A 24 12.72 -14.59 30.18
CA PHE A 24 13.14 -13.22 29.89
C PHE A 24 14.27 -13.12 28.87
N VAL A 25 14.55 -14.16 28.06
CA VAL A 25 15.39 -13.97 26.89
C VAL A 25 14.65 -13.00 25.98
N TYR A 26 15.04 -11.73 26.07
CA TYR A 26 14.67 -10.68 25.15
C TYR A 26 14.76 -11.23 23.73
N GLN A 27 13.61 -11.37 23.05
CA GLN A 27 13.61 -11.75 21.64
C GLN A 27 14.37 -10.65 20.91
N LYS A 28 15.64 -10.94 20.63
CA LYS A 28 16.52 -9.98 19.99
C LYS A 28 15.89 -9.61 18.65
N ASP A 29 15.51 -8.37 18.47
CA ASP A 29 14.89 -7.85 17.24
C ASP A 29 15.79 -8.14 16.04
N ALA A 30 15.28 -8.89 15.06
CA ALA A 30 15.99 -9.31 13.86
C ALA A 30 15.03 -9.36 12.67
N HIS A 31 15.53 -9.56 11.45
CA HIS A 31 14.73 -9.54 10.21
C HIS A 31 13.52 -10.49 10.24
N GLY A 32 13.61 -11.65 10.85
CA GLY A 32 12.53 -12.65 10.92
C GLY A 32 11.96 -12.85 12.34
N ARG A 33 12.22 -11.97 13.30
CA ARG A 33 11.70 -12.09 14.67
C ARG A 33 11.61 -10.75 15.38
N GLY A 34 10.66 -10.62 16.31
CA GLY A 34 10.39 -9.41 17.09
C GLY A 34 8.98 -8.90 16.90
N LYS A 35 8.76 -7.64 17.21
CA LYS A 35 7.48 -6.93 17.00
C LYS A 35 7.71 -5.69 16.17
N ALA A 36 6.86 -5.47 15.16
CA ALA A 36 6.87 -4.28 14.32
C ALA A 36 5.43 -3.80 14.09
N ALA A 37 5.15 -2.56 14.46
CA ALA A 37 3.92 -1.86 14.09
C ALA A 37 4.23 -0.90 12.94
N ILE A 38 3.47 -0.97 11.86
CA ILE A 38 3.62 -0.15 10.67
C ILE A 38 2.34 0.66 10.42
N LEU A 39 2.48 1.83 9.84
CA LEU A 39 1.34 2.59 9.33
C LEU A 39 1.30 2.44 7.82
N VAL A 40 0.16 2.07 7.29
CA VAL A 40 -0.06 1.81 5.87
C VAL A 40 -1.20 2.69 5.37
N GLU A 41 -0.99 3.33 4.24
CA GLU A 41 -2.04 4.07 3.57
C GLU A 41 -3.19 3.12 3.20
N GLN A 42 -4.42 3.53 3.52
CA GLN A 42 -5.58 2.63 3.51
C GLN A 42 -5.91 2.05 2.12
N SER A 43 -5.54 2.72 1.02
CA SER A 43 -5.74 2.15 -0.31
C SER A 43 -4.91 0.90 -0.56
N PHE A 44 -3.87 0.62 0.24
CA PHE A 44 -3.04 -0.57 0.15
C PHE A 44 -3.41 -1.69 1.13
N GLN A 45 -4.54 -1.55 1.83
CA GLN A 45 -4.96 -2.52 2.85
C GLN A 45 -4.98 -3.96 2.34
N PRO A 46 -5.62 -4.34 1.20
CA PRO A 46 -5.68 -5.73 0.75
C PRO A 46 -4.28 -6.33 0.53
N LEU A 47 -3.38 -5.60 -0.15
CA LEU A 47 -2.02 -6.04 -0.39
C LEU A 47 -1.24 -6.27 0.92
N PHE A 48 -1.34 -5.34 1.88
CA PHE A 48 -0.55 -5.43 3.10
C PHE A 48 -1.08 -6.44 4.10
N GLU A 49 -2.38 -6.70 4.16
CA GLU A 49 -2.96 -7.79 4.95
C GLU A 49 -2.39 -9.14 4.51
N THR A 50 -2.51 -9.46 3.22
CA THR A 50 -1.98 -10.70 2.64
C THR A 50 -0.45 -10.81 2.80
N SER A 51 0.27 -9.70 2.61
CA SER A 51 1.73 -9.67 2.73
C SER A 51 2.21 -9.89 4.16
N ILE A 52 1.53 -9.32 5.16
CA ILE A 52 1.84 -9.51 6.58
C ILE A 52 1.58 -10.94 7.01
N GLU A 53 0.46 -11.53 6.62
CA GLU A 53 0.13 -12.92 6.89
C GLU A 53 1.15 -13.88 6.29
N THR A 54 1.51 -13.66 5.02
CA THR A 54 2.52 -14.46 4.32
C THR A 54 3.89 -14.34 4.99
N PHE A 55 4.29 -13.12 5.35
CA PHE A 55 5.55 -12.89 6.05
C PHE A 55 5.58 -13.58 7.41
N MET A 56 4.53 -13.47 8.21
CA MET A 56 4.46 -14.13 9.53
C MET A 56 4.38 -15.64 9.42
N SER A 57 3.79 -16.19 8.37
CA SER A 57 3.81 -17.63 8.07
C SER A 57 5.24 -18.10 7.77
N GLN A 58 6.02 -17.34 7.01
CA GLN A 58 7.42 -17.65 6.70
C GLN A 58 8.35 -17.45 7.91
N TYR A 59 8.03 -16.48 8.76
CA TYR A 59 8.81 -16.15 9.97
C TYR A 59 7.96 -16.26 11.24
N PRO A 60 7.77 -17.46 11.81
CA PRO A 60 6.84 -17.70 12.93
C PRO A 60 7.16 -16.92 14.23
N ARG A 61 8.39 -16.38 14.35
CA ARG A 61 8.82 -15.54 15.48
C ARG A 61 8.63 -14.04 15.22
N ALA A 62 8.14 -13.65 14.05
CA ALA A 62 7.79 -12.28 13.71
C ALA A 62 6.35 -11.96 14.14
N ARG A 63 6.13 -10.74 14.57
CA ARG A 63 4.80 -10.18 14.83
C ARG A 63 4.77 -8.80 14.18
N VAL A 64 4.19 -8.72 12.99
CA VAL A 64 3.96 -7.47 12.25
C VAL A 64 2.49 -7.13 12.37
N SER A 65 2.18 -5.88 12.66
CA SER A 65 0.82 -5.35 12.64
C SER A 65 0.76 -4.06 11.83
N ALA A 66 -0.30 -3.87 11.06
CA ALA A 66 -0.56 -2.65 10.33
C ALA A 66 -1.71 -1.87 10.98
N GLN A 67 -1.64 -0.54 10.89
CA GLN A 67 -2.78 0.36 11.09
C GLN A 67 -2.97 1.12 9.79
N TYR A 68 -4.18 1.10 9.28
CA TYR A 68 -4.55 1.75 8.02
C TYR A 68 -5.08 3.15 8.30
N ARG A 69 -4.51 4.16 7.64
CA ARG A 69 -4.84 5.58 7.85
C ARG A 69 -4.71 6.35 6.55
N THR A 70 -5.14 7.61 6.58
CA THR A 70 -4.88 8.54 5.46
C THR A 70 -3.39 8.83 5.30
N GLU A 71 -2.96 9.18 4.10
CA GLU A 71 -1.56 9.53 3.85
C GLU A 71 -1.09 10.71 4.71
N ASN A 72 -1.96 11.71 4.89
CA ASN A 72 -1.64 12.87 5.72
C ASN A 72 -1.40 12.50 7.19
N ASP A 73 -2.28 11.67 7.77
CA ASP A 73 -2.12 11.20 9.17
C ASP A 73 -0.86 10.37 9.36
N ILE A 74 -0.50 9.56 8.34
CA ILE A 74 0.71 8.73 8.35
C ILE A 74 1.96 9.58 8.35
N ILE A 75 2.03 10.59 7.50
CA ILE A 75 3.17 11.52 7.41
C ILE A 75 3.32 12.30 8.72
N GLU A 76 2.22 12.80 9.27
CA GLU A 76 2.22 13.47 10.57
C GLU A 76 2.72 12.55 11.70
N ALA A 77 2.21 11.31 11.75
CA ALA A 77 2.64 10.33 12.73
C ALA A 77 4.13 9.98 12.61
N PHE A 78 4.66 9.94 11.40
CA PHE A 78 6.09 9.72 11.16
C PHE A 78 6.92 10.89 11.68
N TYR A 79 6.53 12.14 11.41
CA TYR A 79 7.22 13.32 11.93
C TYR A 79 7.21 13.36 13.45
N ASN A 80 6.09 13.03 14.07
CA ASN A 80 5.92 12.97 15.52
C ASN A 80 6.53 11.71 16.18
N ASN A 81 7.31 10.93 15.44
CA ASN A 81 7.99 9.72 15.91
C ASN A 81 7.03 8.62 16.46
N LYS A 82 5.76 8.65 16.06
CA LYS A 82 4.74 7.67 16.44
C LYS A 82 4.82 6.36 15.65
N SER A 83 5.54 6.36 14.51
CA SER A 83 5.81 5.16 13.71
C SER A 83 7.25 5.13 13.23
N LYS A 84 7.81 3.92 13.13
CA LYS A 84 9.14 3.68 12.54
C LYS A 84 9.08 3.33 11.07
N THR A 85 7.98 2.77 10.62
CA THR A 85 7.79 2.35 9.22
C THR A 85 6.44 2.80 8.75
N ILE A 86 6.43 3.48 7.62
CA ILE A 86 5.23 3.95 6.95
C ILE A 86 5.20 3.50 5.50
N VAL A 87 4.01 3.35 4.97
CA VAL A 87 3.74 3.04 3.56
C VAL A 87 2.86 4.12 2.99
N ILE A 88 3.36 4.82 1.98
CA ILE A 88 2.68 5.94 1.32
C ILE A 88 2.90 5.90 -0.19
N THR A 89 2.29 6.81 -0.94
CA THR A 89 2.29 6.79 -2.41
C THR A 89 3.45 7.54 -3.07
N ARG A 90 4.33 8.16 -2.30
CA ARG A 90 5.44 8.97 -2.79
C ARG A 90 6.62 8.98 -1.82
N ASP A 91 7.78 9.33 -2.28
CA ASP A 91 8.88 9.73 -1.39
C ASP A 91 8.61 11.12 -0.79
N PHE A 92 9.31 11.46 0.26
CA PHE A 92 9.27 12.81 0.82
C PHE A 92 9.78 13.84 -0.20
N ASN A 93 9.10 14.97 -0.27
CA ASN A 93 9.54 16.11 -1.05
C ASN A 93 10.75 16.82 -0.38
N ASP A 94 11.36 17.79 -1.06
CA ASP A 94 12.58 18.42 -0.58
C ASP A 94 12.39 19.16 0.75
N LYS A 95 11.26 19.84 0.94
CA LYS A 95 10.93 20.53 2.22
C LYS A 95 10.78 19.53 3.37
N GLU A 96 10.15 18.40 3.10
CA GLU A 96 9.99 17.30 4.07
C GLU A 96 11.34 16.67 4.43
N LYS A 97 12.21 16.47 3.42
CA LYS A 97 13.57 15.97 3.61
C LYS A 97 14.43 16.93 4.44
N GLU A 98 14.35 18.23 4.15
CA GLU A 98 15.04 19.27 4.92
C GLU A 98 14.53 19.32 6.38
N TYR A 99 13.22 19.23 6.58
CA TYR A 99 12.64 19.17 7.92
C TYR A 99 13.17 17.96 8.71
N LEU A 100 13.13 16.77 8.14
CA LEU A 100 13.63 15.56 8.78
C LEU A 100 15.12 15.63 9.08
N LYS A 101 15.91 16.22 8.18
CA LYS A 101 17.34 16.47 8.38
C LYS A 101 17.58 17.44 9.54
N SER A 102 16.81 18.52 9.64
CA SER A 102 16.91 19.49 10.76
C SER A 102 16.58 18.86 12.13
N LYS A 103 15.76 17.79 12.13
CA LYS A 103 15.43 17.00 13.32
C LYS A 103 16.39 15.83 13.57
N ASN A 104 17.47 15.69 12.77
CA ASN A 104 18.40 14.56 12.82
C ASN A 104 17.72 13.20 12.67
N VAL A 105 16.63 13.11 11.90
CA VAL A 105 15.93 11.87 11.62
C VAL A 105 16.58 11.18 10.43
N SER A 106 17.21 10.01 10.68
CA SER A 106 17.73 9.14 9.64
C SER A 106 16.70 8.09 9.26
N TYR A 107 16.41 7.94 7.97
CA TYR A 107 15.47 6.98 7.42
C TYR A 107 15.98 6.40 6.09
N ARG A 108 15.33 5.37 5.62
CA ARG A 108 15.47 4.81 4.26
C ARG A 108 14.13 4.88 3.57
N SER A 109 14.15 5.22 2.31
CA SER A 109 12.98 5.26 1.45
C SER A 109 13.18 4.26 0.31
N ASP A 110 12.27 3.32 0.17
CA ASP A 110 12.34 2.23 -0.79
C ASP A 110 11.03 2.17 -1.59
N LYS A 111 11.11 2.35 -2.90
CA LYS A 111 10.00 2.03 -3.80
C LYS A 111 9.87 0.51 -3.88
N ILE A 112 8.65 -0.01 -3.68
CA ILE A 112 8.36 -1.45 -3.74
C ILE A 112 7.51 -1.85 -4.93
N ALA A 113 6.67 -0.94 -5.43
CA ALA A 113 5.78 -1.20 -6.56
C ALA A 113 5.37 0.10 -7.26
N SER A 114 4.79 -0.04 -8.47
CA SER A 114 3.90 0.96 -9.05
C SER A 114 2.46 0.48 -8.97
N ASP A 115 1.56 1.39 -8.60
CA ASP A 115 0.13 1.23 -8.42
C ASP A 115 -0.61 2.19 -9.37
N ALA A 116 -1.91 2.08 -9.44
CA ALA A 116 -2.77 2.99 -10.18
C ALA A 116 -3.99 3.42 -9.37
N VAL A 117 -4.43 4.66 -9.60
CA VAL A 117 -5.76 5.11 -9.19
C VAL A 117 -6.77 4.73 -10.27
N VAL A 118 -7.89 4.17 -9.86
CA VAL A 118 -8.92 3.63 -10.76
C VAL A 118 -10.20 4.43 -10.60
N ILE A 119 -10.84 4.70 -11.73
CA ILE A 119 -12.19 5.26 -11.78
C ILE A 119 -13.17 4.12 -12.03
N ILE A 120 -13.95 3.79 -11.01
CA ILE A 120 -15.06 2.83 -11.10
C ILE A 120 -16.37 3.57 -11.32
N MET A 121 -17.29 2.94 -12.03
CA MET A 121 -18.56 3.55 -12.39
C MET A 121 -19.70 2.57 -12.22
N HIS A 122 -20.88 3.11 -11.86
CA HIS A 122 -22.12 2.35 -11.91
C HIS A 122 -22.42 1.94 -13.37
N PRO A 123 -22.90 0.72 -13.65
CA PRO A 123 -23.14 0.22 -15.02
C PRO A 123 -24.12 1.06 -15.85
N THR A 124 -24.93 1.89 -15.24
CA THR A 124 -25.82 2.83 -15.96
C THR A 124 -25.08 3.97 -16.65
N MET A 125 -23.78 4.16 -16.32
CA MET A 125 -22.93 5.12 -17.01
C MET A 125 -22.28 4.46 -18.23
N THR A 126 -22.57 4.98 -19.40
CA THR A 126 -22.13 4.42 -20.69
C THR A 126 -20.79 4.99 -21.17
N ASP A 127 -20.43 6.20 -20.72
CA ASP A 127 -19.17 6.85 -21.09
C ASP A 127 -18.01 6.34 -20.24
N THR A 128 -17.47 5.19 -20.64
CA THR A 128 -16.34 4.57 -19.93
C THR A 128 -14.98 4.99 -20.48
N LEU A 129 -14.96 5.90 -21.45
CA LEU A 129 -13.73 6.42 -22.07
C LEU A 129 -13.55 7.89 -21.66
N LEU A 130 -12.52 8.17 -20.85
CA LEU A 130 -12.31 9.47 -20.24
C LEU A 130 -10.92 10.03 -20.51
N SER A 131 -10.80 11.26 -20.95
CA SER A 131 -9.52 11.96 -20.94
C SER A 131 -9.19 12.47 -19.53
N VAL A 132 -7.90 12.65 -19.26
CA VAL A 132 -7.41 13.28 -18.02
C VAL A 132 -8.04 14.68 -17.84
N ASP A 133 -8.26 15.41 -18.95
CA ASP A 133 -8.88 16.74 -18.90
C ASP A 133 -10.37 16.68 -18.56
N GLN A 134 -11.12 15.73 -19.13
CA GLN A 134 -12.50 15.48 -18.74
C GLN A 134 -12.62 15.13 -17.26
N ILE A 135 -11.74 14.27 -16.74
CA ILE A 135 -11.72 13.93 -15.30
C ILE A 135 -11.49 15.18 -14.45
N ARG A 136 -10.57 16.07 -14.85
CA ARG A 136 -10.35 17.36 -14.17
C ARG A 136 -11.61 18.20 -14.11
N HIS A 137 -12.29 18.38 -15.25
CA HIS A 137 -13.54 19.15 -15.31
C HIS A 137 -14.66 18.52 -14.47
N LEU A 138 -14.81 17.19 -14.52
CA LEU A 138 -15.79 16.47 -13.71
C LEU A 138 -15.56 16.68 -12.20
N LEU A 139 -14.30 16.62 -11.75
CA LEU A 139 -13.95 16.82 -10.34
C LEU A 139 -14.09 18.27 -9.88
N ARG A 140 -13.93 19.24 -10.77
CA ARG A 140 -14.19 20.66 -10.48
C ARG A 140 -15.68 21.02 -10.52
N GLY A 141 -16.53 20.10 -11.02
CA GLY A 141 -17.94 20.39 -11.26
C GLY A 141 -18.16 21.31 -12.45
N ASP A 142 -17.17 21.46 -13.32
CA ASP A 142 -17.26 22.25 -14.54
C ASP A 142 -18.10 21.50 -15.61
N LYS A 143 -18.70 22.26 -16.52
CA LYS A 143 -19.35 21.66 -17.68
C LYS A 143 -18.30 21.03 -18.59
N THR A 144 -18.42 19.74 -18.84
CA THR A 144 -17.61 19.01 -19.82
C THR A 144 -18.54 18.24 -20.75
N LYS A 145 -18.07 17.98 -21.98
CA LYS A 145 -18.82 17.18 -22.93
C LYS A 145 -18.40 15.72 -22.80
N LEU A 146 -19.36 14.87 -22.47
CA LEU A 146 -19.24 13.44 -22.59
C LEU A 146 -20.08 12.99 -23.79
N PRO A 147 -19.74 11.87 -24.46
CA PRO A 147 -20.46 11.39 -25.64
C PRO A 147 -21.97 11.22 -25.43
N SER A 148 -22.38 10.70 -24.28
CA SER A 148 -23.79 10.53 -23.91
C SER A 148 -24.47 11.81 -23.44
N ASN A 149 -23.75 12.92 -23.28
CA ASN A 149 -24.20 14.15 -22.58
C ASN A 149 -24.72 13.91 -21.14
N THR A 150 -24.37 12.77 -20.54
CA THR A 150 -24.81 12.41 -19.19
C THR A 150 -23.63 12.57 -18.22
N LEU A 151 -23.67 13.61 -17.40
CA LEU A 151 -22.68 13.84 -16.36
C LEU A 151 -22.93 12.93 -15.14
N PRO A 152 -21.88 12.52 -14.39
CA PRO A 152 -22.09 11.83 -13.14
C PRO A 152 -22.84 12.69 -12.15
N LYS A 153 -23.84 12.11 -11.49
CA LYS A 153 -24.60 12.77 -10.42
C LYS A 153 -23.71 13.05 -9.22
N GLN A 154 -22.81 12.12 -8.93
CA GLN A 154 -21.88 12.18 -7.81
C GLN A 154 -20.58 11.46 -8.15
N ILE A 155 -19.46 12.02 -7.65
CA ILE A 155 -18.14 11.39 -7.66
C ILE A 155 -17.71 11.24 -6.22
N VAL A 156 -17.30 10.04 -5.83
CA VAL A 156 -16.92 9.74 -4.43
C VAL A 156 -15.47 9.28 -4.31
N PHE A 157 -14.80 9.80 -3.29
CA PHE A 157 -13.48 9.37 -2.83
C PHE A 157 -13.60 8.57 -1.54
N ASP A 158 -12.53 7.86 -1.19
CA ASP A 158 -12.42 7.12 0.05
C ASP A 158 -12.38 8.02 1.29
N GLN A 159 -11.48 9.00 1.33
CA GLN A 159 -11.36 9.90 2.48
C GLN A 159 -10.59 11.19 2.12
N ASN A 160 -10.93 12.29 2.77
CA ASN A 160 -10.12 13.51 2.66
C ASN A 160 -8.71 13.26 3.22
N GLY A 161 -7.69 13.68 2.46
CA GLY A 161 -6.30 13.44 2.84
C GLY A 161 -5.81 12.01 2.61
N SER A 162 -6.62 11.13 2.01
CA SER A 162 -6.17 9.83 1.50
C SER A 162 -5.20 10.01 0.33
N ALA A 163 -4.47 8.95 0.01
CA ALA A 163 -3.58 8.97 -1.13
C ALA A 163 -4.34 9.08 -2.47
N ASN A 164 -5.52 8.48 -2.59
CA ASN A 164 -6.35 8.62 -3.80
C ASN A 164 -6.76 10.08 -4.02
N PHE A 165 -7.24 10.72 -2.95
CA PHE A 165 -7.63 12.12 -2.96
C PHE A 165 -6.44 13.04 -3.31
N ASN A 166 -5.34 12.92 -2.55
CA ASN A 166 -4.15 13.74 -2.73
C ASN A 166 -3.54 13.59 -4.13
N PHE A 167 -3.47 12.34 -4.63
CA PHE A 167 -2.96 12.07 -5.98
C PHE A 167 -3.79 12.78 -7.04
N MET A 168 -5.11 12.64 -7.02
CA MET A 168 -5.98 13.24 -8.03
C MET A 168 -5.96 14.77 -7.98
N VAL A 169 -6.04 15.36 -6.79
CA VAL A 169 -6.00 16.80 -6.60
C VAL A 169 -4.68 17.40 -7.11
N ASN A 170 -3.56 16.78 -6.74
CA ASN A 170 -2.22 17.26 -7.12
C ASN A 170 -1.93 17.05 -8.60
N MET A 171 -2.19 15.86 -9.14
CA MET A 171 -1.95 15.52 -10.54
C MET A 171 -2.77 16.40 -11.49
N LEU A 172 -4.03 16.61 -11.15
CA LEU A 172 -4.95 17.39 -11.96
C LEU A 172 -4.92 18.90 -11.65
N GLN A 173 -4.11 19.33 -10.68
CA GLN A 173 -3.98 20.73 -10.24
C GLN A 173 -5.34 21.36 -9.88
N ILE A 174 -6.13 20.66 -9.08
CA ILE A 174 -7.45 21.08 -8.65
C ILE A 174 -7.33 21.92 -7.37
N ALA A 175 -7.72 23.20 -7.44
CA ALA A 175 -7.74 24.08 -6.27
C ALA A 175 -9.01 23.87 -5.43
N GLU A 176 -10.16 23.66 -6.09
CA GLU A 176 -11.46 23.47 -5.46
C GLU A 176 -12.22 22.34 -6.16
N LEU A 177 -12.83 21.47 -5.36
CA LEU A 177 -13.68 20.41 -5.86
C LEU A 177 -15.11 20.90 -6.08
N GLY A 178 -15.78 20.31 -7.07
CA GLY A 178 -17.17 20.58 -7.36
C GLY A 178 -18.10 20.07 -6.26
N LYS A 179 -19.31 20.63 -6.18
CA LYS A 179 -20.36 20.21 -5.24
C LYS A 179 -20.85 18.77 -5.46
N ASN A 180 -20.54 18.20 -6.62
CA ASN A 180 -20.83 16.82 -7.00
C ASN A 180 -19.76 15.83 -6.50
N VAL A 181 -18.76 16.30 -5.76
CA VAL A 181 -17.67 15.46 -5.20
C VAL A 181 -17.83 15.36 -3.69
N SER A 182 -17.73 14.15 -3.16
CA SER A 182 -17.75 13.90 -1.73
C SER A 182 -16.77 12.81 -1.32
N ALA A 183 -16.41 12.80 -0.04
CA ALA A 183 -15.58 11.76 0.55
C ALA A 183 -16.44 10.82 1.42
N LEU A 184 -16.10 9.54 1.39
CA LEU A 184 -16.60 8.50 2.28
C LEU A 184 -15.52 8.17 3.33
N HIS A 185 -15.52 6.94 3.89
CA HIS A 185 -14.54 6.58 4.92
C HIS A 185 -13.52 5.52 4.48
N SER A 186 -13.77 4.83 3.37
CA SER A 186 -12.89 3.76 2.88
C SER A 186 -13.12 3.46 1.39
N ASN A 187 -12.14 2.80 0.76
CA ASN A 187 -12.30 2.29 -0.61
C ASN A 187 -13.47 1.29 -0.72
N GLN A 188 -13.69 0.46 0.31
CA GLN A 188 -14.82 -0.46 0.35
C GLN A 188 -16.16 0.27 0.33
N GLU A 189 -16.30 1.36 1.09
CA GLU A 189 -17.51 2.18 1.06
C GLU A 189 -17.72 2.84 -0.29
N VAL A 190 -16.65 3.31 -0.96
CA VAL A 190 -16.73 3.84 -2.32
C VAL A 190 -17.27 2.78 -3.29
N ILE A 191 -16.72 1.56 -3.25
CA ILE A 191 -17.19 0.45 -4.08
C ILE A 191 -18.67 0.16 -3.86
N ASN A 192 -19.09 0.01 -2.60
CA ASN A 192 -20.47 -0.26 -2.23
C ASN A 192 -21.41 0.86 -2.64
N TYR A 193 -20.97 2.11 -2.47
CA TYR A 193 -21.75 3.28 -2.86
C TYR A 193 -22.00 3.31 -4.37
N VAL A 194 -20.94 3.14 -5.16
CA VAL A 194 -21.07 3.13 -6.63
C VAL A 194 -21.97 1.99 -7.10
N LYS A 195 -21.89 0.81 -6.52
CA LYS A 195 -22.76 -0.34 -6.86
C LYS A 195 -24.24 -0.07 -6.63
N THR A 196 -24.58 0.71 -5.62
CA THR A 196 -25.96 0.92 -5.18
C THR A 196 -26.57 2.23 -5.65
N HIS A 197 -25.79 3.14 -6.25
CA HIS A 197 -26.26 4.47 -6.65
C HIS A 197 -26.05 4.70 -8.16
N PRO A 198 -27.11 4.59 -8.97
CA PRO A 198 -27.05 4.83 -10.40
C PRO A 198 -26.55 6.23 -10.76
N GLY A 199 -25.67 6.30 -11.76
CA GLY A 199 -25.08 7.55 -12.25
C GLY A 199 -23.94 8.07 -11.38
N THR A 200 -23.27 7.22 -10.61
CA THR A 200 -22.14 7.60 -9.77
C THR A 200 -20.80 7.05 -10.27
N MET A 201 -19.75 7.77 -9.93
CA MET A 201 -18.34 7.40 -10.13
C MET A 201 -17.62 7.33 -8.80
N GLY A 202 -16.68 6.39 -8.66
CA GLY A 202 -15.82 6.26 -7.49
C GLY A 202 -14.34 6.28 -7.88
N ILE A 203 -13.50 6.77 -7.00
CA ILE A 203 -12.05 6.83 -7.17
C ILE A 203 -11.40 6.01 -6.06
N ILE A 204 -10.72 4.93 -6.44
CA ILE A 204 -10.13 3.94 -5.53
C ILE A 204 -8.71 3.53 -5.94
N GLY A 205 -8.00 2.83 -5.07
CA GLY A 205 -6.75 2.14 -5.41
C GLY A 205 -7.00 0.85 -6.18
N LEU A 206 -6.15 0.55 -7.15
CA LEU A 206 -6.30 -0.62 -8.05
C LEU A 206 -6.35 -1.94 -7.28
N ASN A 207 -5.51 -2.12 -6.26
CA ASN A 207 -5.40 -3.40 -5.55
C ASN A 207 -6.67 -3.85 -4.80
N TRP A 208 -7.70 -3.01 -4.73
CA TRP A 208 -9.01 -3.38 -4.17
C TRP A 208 -9.84 -4.27 -5.10
N ILE A 209 -9.56 -4.22 -6.42
CA ILE A 209 -10.40 -4.86 -7.44
C ILE A 209 -9.58 -5.66 -8.47
N SER A 210 -8.28 -5.78 -8.33
CA SER A 210 -7.41 -6.33 -9.38
C SER A 210 -6.89 -7.74 -9.09
N ASP A 211 -7.00 -8.25 -7.87
CA ASP A 211 -6.60 -9.62 -7.56
C ASP A 211 -7.68 -10.60 -8.02
N GLN A 212 -7.37 -11.34 -9.11
CA GLN A 212 -8.29 -12.31 -9.71
C GLN A 212 -8.34 -13.66 -8.97
N GLU A 213 -7.45 -13.88 -8.02
CA GLU A 213 -7.42 -15.06 -7.16
C GLU A 213 -8.12 -14.82 -5.81
N ASP A 214 -8.35 -13.55 -5.43
CA ASP A 214 -9.06 -13.19 -4.20
C ASP A 214 -10.57 -13.06 -4.44
N PRO A 215 -11.40 -13.92 -3.81
CA PRO A 215 -12.86 -13.84 -3.93
C PRO A 215 -13.43 -12.48 -3.53
N THR A 216 -12.81 -11.77 -2.58
CA THR A 216 -13.26 -10.45 -2.13
C THR A 216 -13.03 -9.40 -3.22
N SER A 217 -11.84 -9.39 -3.83
CA SER A 217 -11.52 -8.51 -4.96
C SER A 217 -12.44 -8.77 -6.15
N MET A 218 -12.69 -10.03 -6.48
CA MET A 218 -13.63 -10.41 -7.54
C MET A 218 -15.06 -9.95 -7.25
N ALA A 219 -15.53 -10.13 -6.00
CA ALA A 219 -16.85 -9.66 -5.58
C ALA A 219 -16.94 -8.13 -5.60
N PHE A 220 -15.87 -7.40 -5.32
CA PHE A 220 -15.83 -5.94 -5.45
C PHE A 220 -15.93 -5.49 -6.90
N MET A 221 -15.32 -6.22 -7.82
CA MET A 221 -15.36 -5.89 -9.25
C MET A 221 -16.71 -6.20 -9.91
N ASP A 222 -17.44 -7.18 -9.41
CA ASP A 222 -18.73 -7.59 -9.97
C ASP A 222 -19.75 -6.44 -9.96
N GLY A 223 -20.43 -6.24 -11.08
CA GLY A 223 -21.43 -5.18 -11.23
C GLY A 223 -20.87 -3.76 -11.32
N LEU A 224 -19.57 -3.59 -11.60
CA LEU A 224 -18.94 -2.29 -11.86
C LEU A 224 -18.39 -2.19 -13.27
N SER A 225 -18.30 -0.95 -13.76
CA SER A 225 -17.52 -0.60 -14.95
C SER A 225 -16.24 0.11 -14.55
N ILE A 226 -15.13 -0.18 -15.24
CA ILE A 226 -13.85 0.54 -15.08
C ILE A 226 -13.67 1.49 -16.25
N ALA A 227 -13.35 2.75 -15.99
CA ALA A 227 -13.00 3.70 -17.03
C ALA A 227 -11.67 3.33 -17.71
N SER A 228 -11.63 3.43 -19.02
CA SER A 228 -10.41 3.55 -19.79
C SER A 228 -9.99 5.02 -19.82
N VAL A 229 -8.73 5.30 -19.50
CA VAL A 229 -8.23 6.67 -19.39
C VAL A 229 -7.14 6.94 -20.42
N TYR A 230 -7.14 8.15 -20.96
CA TYR A 230 -6.14 8.62 -21.92
C TYR A 230 -5.74 10.08 -21.64
N HIS A 231 -4.58 10.51 -22.13
CA HIS A 231 -4.16 11.92 -22.02
C HIS A 231 -4.89 12.81 -23.03
N THR A 232 -4.57 12.67 -24.30
CA THR A 232 -5.08 13.54 -25.37
C THR A 232 -5.72 12.77 -26.51
N ASP A 233 -5.17 11.58 -26.84
CA ASP A 233 -5.62 10.76 -27.94
C ASP A 233 -6.50 9.60 -27.45
N PRO A 234 -7.81 9.57 -27.79
CA PRO A 234 -8.73 8.51 -27.42
C PRO A 234 -8.30 7.09 -27.84
N GLU A 235 -7.51 6.98 -28.92
CA GLU A 235 -7.01 5.68 -29.41
C GLU A 235 -5.98 5.06 -28.45
N THR A 236 -5.35 5.89 -27.61
CA THR A 236 -4.41 5.43 -26.59
C THR A 236 -5.08 5.07 -25.25
N ALA A 237 -6.39 5.11 -25.18
CA ALA A 237 -7.12 4.83 -23.95
C ALA A 237 -6.93 3.41 -23.46
N CYS A 238 -6.55 3.27 -22.22
CA CYS A 238 -6.33 1.96 -21.61
C CYS A 238 -6.90 1.86 -20.20
N LYS A 239 -7.20 0.63 -19.79
CA LYS A 239 -7.54 0.30 -18.40
C LYS A 239 -6.27 0.11 -17.58
N PRO A 240 -6.34 0.16 -16.23
CA PRO A 240 -5.19 0.05 -15.34
C PRO A 240 -4.65 -1.39 -15.23
N TYR A 241 -4.37 -2.05 -16.36
CA TYR A 241 -3.74 -3.35 -16.34
C TYR A 241 -2.22 -3.23 -16.11
N ALA A 242 -1.63 -4.20 -15.46
CA ALA A 242 -0.21 -4.20 -15.09
C ALA A 242 0.72 -3.88 -16.28
N GLY A 243 0.40 -4.35 -17.50
CA GLY A 243 1.15 -4.03 -18.72
C GLY A 243 1.19 -2.52 -18.99
N PHE A 244 0.05 -1.85 -18.99
CA PHE A 244 -0.04 -0.41 -19.24
C PHE A 244 0.50 0.45 -18.09
N ILE A 245 0.48 -0.08 -16.85
CA ILE A 245 1.16 0.55 -15.72
C ILE A 245 2.69 0.45 -15.89
N TYR A 246 3.19 -0.71 -16.32
CA TYR A 246 4.61 -0.95 -16.57
C TYR A 246 5.16 -0.06 -17.70
N THR A 247 4.45 0.01 -18.84
CA THR A 247 4.82 0.85 -19.99
C THR A 247 4.54 2.34 -19.77
N LYS A 248 3.84 2.69 -18.67
CA LYS A 248 3.41 4.05 -18.31
C LYS A 248 2.41 4.66 -19.31
N GLU A 249 1.66 3.83 -19.99
CA GLU A 249 0.59 4.25 -20.90
C GLU A 249 -0.67 4.66 -20.14
N TYR A 250 -0.98 3.98 -19.01
CA TYR A 250 -2.09 4.38 -18.15
C TYR A 250 -1.77 5.69 -17.43
N PRO A 251 -2.62 6.74 -17.51
CA PRO A 251 -2.25 8.07 -17.01
C PRO A 251 -2.20 8.20 -15.48
N LEU A 252 -3.02 7.44 -14.73
CA LEU A 252 -3.21 7.63 -13.29
C LEU A 252 -2.31 6.69 -12.46
N ILE A 253 -1.01 6.66 -12.78
CA ILE A 253 -0.02 5.82 -12.09
C ILE A 253 0.58 6.58 -10.92
N ARG A 254 0.77 5.85 -9.81
CA ARG A 254 1.52 6.29 -8.64
C ARG A 254 2.43 5.16 -8.14
N ASP A 255 3.29 5.47 -7.20
CA ASP A 255 4.21 4.47 -6.64
C ASP A 255 3.78 4.05 -5.22
N ILE A 256 4.30 2.91 -4.75
CA ILE A 256 4.24 2.51 -3.35
C ILE A 256 5.63 2.62 -2.76
N TRP A 257 5.75 3.46 -1.75
CA TRP A 257 6.99 3.69 -1.03
C TRP A 257 6.89 3.20 0.40
N VAL A 258 7.91 2.50 0.86
CA VAL A 258 8.09 2.14 2.27
C VAL A 258 9.22 2.98 2.85
N ILE A 259 8.88 3.82 3.81
CA ILE A 259 9.83 4.70 4.49
C ILE A 259 10.06 4.16 5.90
N ASN A 260 11.33 3.88 6.23
CA ASN A 260 11.69 3.14 7.44
C ASN A 260 12.87 3.80 8.17
N LYS A 261 12.69 4.17 9.43
CA LYS A 261 13.72 4.61 10.38
C LYS A 261 14.09 3.54 11.41
N GLY A 262 13.68 2.28 11.15
CA GLY A 262 14.03 1.14 11.98
C GLY A 262 15.52 0.74 11.86
N ARG A 263 15.96 -0.09 12.80
CA ARG A 263 17.32 -0.64 12.81
C ARG A 263 17.57 -1.47 11.55
N ARG A 264 18.78 -1.42 10.99
CA ARG A 264 19.15 -2.20 9.79
C ARG A 264 18.96 -3.71 9.96
N SER A 265 19.17 -4.23 11.15
CA SER A 265 19.01 -5.66 11.48
C SER A 265 17.66 -6.01 12.12
N GLY A 266 16.73 -5.05 12.27
CA GLY A 266 15.47 -5.26 12.98
C GLY A 266 14.33 -5.76 12.08
N LEU A 267 13.21 -6.17 12.69
CA LEU A 267 12.05 -6.73 12.02
C LEU A 267 11.40 -5.74 11.03
N HIS A 268 11.34 -4.46 11.37
CA HIS A 268 10.88 -3.43 10.43
C HIS A 268 11.61 -3.50 9.09
N THR A 269 12.95 -3.60 9.13
CA THR A 269 13.76 -3.74 7.92
C THR A 269 13.58 -5.10 7.26
N GLY A 270 13.40 -6.16 8.05
CA GLY A 270 13.11 -7.50 7.53
C GLY A 270 11.85 -7.54 6.68
N PHE A 271 10.77 -6.92 7.17
CA PHE A 271 9.52 -6.82 6.41
C PHE A 271 9.67 -5.96 5.14
N VAL A 272 10.39 -4.83 5.22
CA VAL A 272 10.68 -4.02 4.02
C VAL A 272 11.47 -4.82 2.98
N LEU A 273 12.46 -5.60 3.40
CA LEU A 273 13.23 -6.45 2.49
C LEU A 273 12.37 -7.56 1.87
N PHE A 274 11.45 -8.15 2.63
CA PHE A 274 10.47 -9.09 2.11
C PHE A 274 9.63 -8.44 0.99
N MET A 275 9.03 -7.30 1.24
CA MET A 275 8.23 -6.61 0.22
C MET A 275 9.05 -6.20 -1.00
N LYS A 276 10.31 -5.79 -0.81
CA LYS A 276 11.14 -5.22 -1.89
C LYS A 276 11.89 -6.26 -2.71
N LYS A 277 12.35 -7.36 -2.09
CA LYS A 277 13.38 -8.24 -2.70
C LYS A 277 13.06 -9.74 -2.62
N ASP A 278 12.18 -10.16 -1.73
CA ASP A 278 11.82 -11.57 -1.59
C ASP A 278 10.86 -11.96 -2.72
N ASP A 279 11.09 -13.13 -3.33
CA ASP A 279 10.28 -13.60 -4.45
C ASP A 279 8.81 -13.71 -4.10
N LYS A 280 8.47 -14.12 -2.87
CA LYS A 280 7.08 -14.20 -2.41
C LYS A 280 6.46 -12.81 -2.25
N GLY A 281 7.18 -11.87 -1.64
CA GLY A 281 6.71 -10.49 -1.51
C GLY A 281 6.45 -9.83 -2.86
N GLN A 282 7.36 -10.02 -3.82
CA GLN A 282 7.20 -9.50 -5.18
C GLN A 282 6.07 -10.21 -5.94
N LEU A 283 5.89 -11.52 -5.73
CA LEU A 283 4.77 -12.27 -6.31
C LEU A 283 3.42 -11.78 -5.79
N LEU A 284 3.30 -11.46 -4.50
CA LEU A 284 2.07 -10.89 -3.93
C LEU A 284 1.72 -9.56 -4.56
N ILE A 285 2.70 -8.68 -4.75
CA ILE A 285 2.51 -7.41 -5.47
C ILE A 285 1.99 -7.67 -6.90
N GLN A 286 2.58 -8.63 -7.61
CA GLN A 286 2.15 -8.97 -8.97
C GLN A 286 0.73 -9.54 -9.00
N LYS A 287 0.36 -10.44 -8.08
CA LYS A 287 -0.99 -11.02 -7.97
C LYS A 287 -2.05 -9.96 -7.67
N SER A 288 -1.70 -8.96 -6.88
CA SER A 288 -2.59 -7.79 -6.63
C SER A 288 -2.75 -6.87 -7.86
N GLY A 289 -2.30 -7.29 -9.05
CA GLY A 289 -2.42 -6.50 -10.28
C GLY A 289 -1.47 -5.31 -10.38
N LEU A 290 -0.54 -5.17 -9.44
CA LEU A 290 0.42 -4.09 -9.37
C LEU A 290 1.73 -4.47 -10.06
N VAL A 291 2.60 -3.47 -10.29
CA VAL A 291 3.90 -3.67 -10.93
C VAL A 291 5.01 -3.65 -9.90
N PRO A 292 5.68 -4.79 -9.64
CA PRO A 292 6.81 -4.85 -8.71
C PRO A 292 7.95 -3.93 -9.13
N ALA A 293 8.64 -3.31 -8.17
CA ALA A 293 9.72 -2.36 -8.48
C ALA A 293 11.01 -3.04 -8.99
N LEU A 294 11.26 -4.29 -8.64
CA LEU A 294 12.50 -4.99 -8.94
C LEU A 294 12.34 -6.25 -9.82
N THR A 295 11.15 -6.78 -9.94
CA THR A 295 10.93 -7.99 -10.77
C THR A 295 10.46 -7.56 -12.15
N PRO A 296 11.14 -7.94 -13.23
CA PRO A 296 10.66 -7.66 -14.58
C PRO A 296 9.33 -8.37 -14.79
N VAL A 297 8.30 -7.63 -15.17
CA VAL A 297 7.00 -8.19 -15.57
C VAL A 297 7.22 -9.01 -16.84
N ARG A 298 6.89 -10.30 -16.82
CA ARG A 298 6.77 -11.06 -18.05
C ARG A 298 5.48 -10.63 -18.74
N LEU A 299 5.60 -9.75 -19.71
CA LEU A 299 4.47 -9.40 -20.58
C LEU A 299 4.10 -10.64 -21.40
N VAL A 300 3.02 -11.28 -21.05
CA VAL A 300 2.36 -12.25 -21.94
C VAL A 300 1.48 -11.42 -22.87
N LEU A 301 1.98 -11.18 -24.07
CA LEU A 301 1.16 -10.64 -25.16
C LEU A 301 0.12 -11.73 -25.50
N GLN A 302 -1.14 -11.48 -25.17
CA GLN A 302 -2.29 -12.28 -25.61
C GLN A 302 -2.76 -11.77 -26.95
#